data_4c52fae3357616a37eb1430e0434e83e
#
_entry.id   4c52fae3357616a37eb1430e0434e83e
#
_cell.length_a   1.000
_cell.length_b   1.000
_cell.length_c   1.000
_cell.angle_alpha   90.00
_cell.angle_beta   90.00
_cell.angle_gamma   90.00
#
_symmetry.space_group_name_H-M   'P 1'
#
loop_
_entity.id
_entity.type
_entity.pdbx_description
1 polymer ?
#
loop_
_entity_poly.entity_id
_entity_poly.type
_entity_poly.pdbx_seq_one_letter_code
_entity_poly.pdbx_strand_id
1 'polypeptide(L)'
;REVVQSGHIPLGEDEVERVCGIVEQEETKETPEIALLKYDNMVCGFVYMERLRESKLNYREADCIRQMANIASGSLKNIDAYEKVYQVSIHDELTGLYNRSYCGVYLRRDDALGEERGFLYMDMDNFKLYNDLYGEQTGDRILQWCAKRFLDNVENGEVFRVGSNEFLVSVPETGREPLVALAEKLTRAVQENATNKPQVMQPITFSVGVAWY
;
A
#
# COMPACT_ATOMS: atom_id res chain seq x y z
N ARG A 1 36.98 0.62 -18.65
CA ARG A 1 35.90 0.56 -17.64
C ARG A 1 34.76 1.43 -18.15
N GLU A 2 33.71 0.80 -18.64
CA GLU A 2 32.46 1.48 -19.02
C GLU A 2 31.68 1.79 -17.74
N VAL A 3 31.22 3.02 -17.60
CA VAL A 3 30.42 3.45 -16.46
C VAL A 3 28.95 3.31 -16.85
N VAL A 4 28.27 2.35 -16.25
CA VAL A 4 26.80 2.28 -16.32
C VAL A 4 26.26 3.23 -15.27
N GLN A 5 25.65 4.34 -15.69
CA GLN A 5 24.90 5.21 -14.79
C GLN A 5 23.45 4.74 -14.74
N SER A 6 22.98 4.37 -13.56
CA SER A 6 21.56 4.19 -13.28
C SER A 6 21.03 5.45 -12.62
N GLY A 7 20.03 6.08 -13.20
CA GLY A 7 19.34 7.22 -12.62
C GLY A 7 17.82 6.98 -12.65
N HIS A 8 17.12 7.32 -11.56
CA HIS A 8 15.68 7.39 -11.54
C HIS A 8 15.25 8.82 -11.86
N ILE A 9 14.63 9.01 -13.04
CA ILE A 9 14.06 10.29 -13.46
C ILE A 9 12.54 10.12 -13.38
N PRO A 10 11.84 10.79 -12.46
CA PRO A 10 10.38 10.80 -12.46
C PRO A 10 9.90 11.59 -13.68
N LEU A 11 9.26 10.89 -14.63
CA LEU A 11 8.67 11.50 -15.83
C LEU A 11 7.17 11.67 -15.62
N GLY A 12 6.59 12.77 -16.10
CA GLY A 12 5.15 12.93 -16.22
C GLY A 12 4.56 11.98 -17.28
N GLU A 13 3.25 11.72 -17.23
CA GLU A 13 2.58 10.78 -18.15
C GLU A 13 2.84 11.12 -19.64
N ASP A 14 2.76 12.40 -20.02
CA ASP A 14 3.04 12.90 -21.39
C ASP A 14 4.52 12.69 -21.79
N GLU A 15 5.43 12.79 -20.85
CA GLU A 15 6.87 12.57 -21.09
C GLU A 15 7.19 11.10 -21.26
N VAL A 16 6.53 10.22 -20.48
CA VAL A 16 6.65 8.76 -20.62
C VAL A 16 6.20 8.34 -22.02
N GLU A 17 5.06 8.83 -22.51
CA GLU A 17 4.54 8.48 -23.83
C GLU A 17 5.48 8.92 -24.95
N ARG A 18 6.04 10.14 -24.85
CA ARG A 18 7.03 10.66 -25.82
C ARG A 18 8.33 9.84 -25.81
N VAL A 19 8.84 9.51 -24.62
CA VAL A 19 10.07 8.70 -24.49
C VAL A 19 9.82 7.29 -25.02
N CYS A 20 8.68 6.68 -24.71
CA CYS A 20 8.31 5.36 -25.25
C CYS A 20 8.28 5.36 -26.78
N GLY A 21 7.68 6.38 -27.40
CA GLY A 21 7.63 6.48 -28.87
C GLY A 21 9.02 6.62 -29.52
N ILE A 22 9.92 7.37 -28.91
CA ILE A 22 11.31 7.50 -29.38
C ILE A 22 12.06 6.17 -29.24
N VAL A 23 11.92 5.52 -28.07
CA VAL A 23 12.63 4.26 -27.78
C VAL A 23 12.09 3.11 -28.62
N GLU A 24 10.79 3.05 -28.91
CA GLU A 24 10.22 2.06 -29.83
C GLU A 24 10.76 2.19 -31.26
N GLN A 25 10.98 3.41 -31.74
CA GLN A 25 11.65 3.64 -33.03
C GLN A 25 13.11 3.20 -32.98
N GLU A 26 13.83 3.43 -31.91
CA GLU A 26 15.23 2.97 -31.74
C GLU A 26 15.32 1.44 -31.66
N GLU A 27 14.40 0.75 -30.97
CA GLU A 27 14.38 -0.72 -30.87
C GLU A 27 14.25 -1.43 -32.24
N THR A 28 13.69 -0.75 -33.25
CA THR A 28 13.55 -1.30 -34.63
C THR A 28 14.85 -1.31 -35.40
N LYS A 29 15.89 -0.64 -34.93
CA LYS A 29 17.21 -0.62 -35.58
C LYS A 29 17.94 -1.96 -35.43
N GLU A 30 18.79 -2.31 -36.37
CA GLU A 30 19.64 -3.51 -36.28
C GLU A 30 20.56 -3.49 -35.04
N THR A 31 21.00 -2.30 -34.62
CA THR A 31 21.89 -2.09 -33.47
C THR A 31 21.34 -0.98 -32.58
N PRO A 32 20.26 -1.24 -31.80
CA PRO A 32 19.67 -0.23 -30.91
C PRO A 32 20.62 0.06 -29.75
N GLU A 33 20.73 1.32 -29.40
CA GLU A 33 21.42 1.80 -28.17
C GLU A 33 20.51 1.80 -26.94
N ILE A 34 19.22 1.59 -27.15
CA ILE A 34 18.17 1.62 -26.11
C ILE A 34 17.34 0.36 -26.26
N ALA A 35 16.94 -0.22 -25.12
CA ALA A 35 15.96 -1.30 -25.06
C ALA A 35 14.93 -1.04 -23.97
N LEU A 36 13.65 -1.26 -24.27
CA LEU A 36 12.55 -1.06 -23.33
C LEU A 36 12.47 -2.19 -22.31
N LEU A 37 12.20 -1.83 -21.07
CA LEU A 37 11.77 -2.74 -20.01
C LEU A 37 10.26 -2.88 -20.08
N LYS A 38 9.77 -4.02 -20.53
CA LYS A 38 8.34 -4.30 -20.72
C LYS A 38 7.91 -5.54 -19.94
N TYR A 39 6.78 -5.47 -19.24
CA TYR A 39 6.05 -6.64 -18.78
C TYR A 39 4.54 -6.38 -18.84
N ASP A 40 3.77 -7.43 -19.14
CA ASP A 40 2.31 -7.39 -19.27
C ASP A 40 1.80 -6.23 -20.17
N ASN A 41 2.50 -5.97 -21.30
CA ASN A 41 2.27 -4.88 -22.25
C ASN A 41 2.45 -3.46 -21.69
N MET A 42 2.97 -3.31 -20.48
CA MET A 42 3.32 -1.99 -19.92
C MET A 42 4.82 -1.74 -20.04
N VAL A 43 5.16 -0.52 -20.39
CA VAL A 43 6.54 -0.04 -20.35
C VAL A 43 6.83 0.48 -18.95
N CYS A 44 7.81 -0.11 -18.27
CA CYS A 44 8.22 0.27 -16.92
C CYS A 44 9.59 0.98 -16.87
N GLY A 45 10.26 1.06 -17.99
CA GLY A 45 11.55 1.75 -18.09
C GLY A 45 12.31 1.40 -19.37
N PHE A 46 13.56 1.75 -19.40
CA PHE A 46 14.46 1.42 -20.52
C PHE A 46 15.90 1.23 -20.04
N VAL A 47 16.67 0.48 -20.82
CA VAL A 47 18.12 0.35 -20.70
C VAL A 47 18.76 1.12 -21.83
N TYR A 48 19.71 1.98 -21.51
CA TYR A 48 20.46 2.78 -22.49
C TYR A 48 21.96 2.52 -22.35
N MET A 49 22.67 2.41 -23.49
CA MET A 49 24.11 2.27 -23.50
C MET A 49 24.75 3.35 -24.37
N GLU A 50 25.59 4.16 -23.75
CA GLU A 50 26.36 5.21 -24.40
C GLU A 50 27.84 4.82 -24.48
N ARG A 51 28.46 5.08 -25.62
CA ARG A 51 29.91 4.94 -25.79
C ARG A 51 30.64 6.26 -25.70
N LEU A 52 31.80 6.25 -25.05
CA LEU A 52 32.70 7.41 -24.95
C LEU A 52 33.42 7.72 -26.28
N ARG A 53 33.23 6.93 -27.35
CA ARG A 53 33.80 7.13 -28.66
C ARG A 53 32.73 7.02 -29.74
N GLU A 54 32.85 7.79 -30.82
CA GLU A 54 31.92 7.88 -31.97
C GLU A 54 31.87 6.58 -32.83
N SER A 55 31.71 5.43 -32.24
CA SER A 55 31.51 4.18 -32.94
C SER A 55 30.15 3.59 -32.61
N LYS A 56 29.39 3.22 -33.63
CA LYS A 56 28.10 2.51 -33.46
C LYS A 56 28.31 1.20 -32.70
N LEU A 57 27.32 0.76 -31.95
CA LEU A 57 27.31 -0.55 -31.32
C LEU A 57 27.39 -1.65 -32.38
N ASN A 58 28.13 -2.69 -32.08
CA ASN A 58 28.10 -3.87 -32.93
C ASN A 58 26.91 -4.78 -32.50
N TYR A 59 26.61 -5.77 -33.36
CA TYR A 59 25.48 -6.68 -33.15
C TYR A 59 25.50 -7.38 -31.77
N ARG A 60 26.70 -7.79 -31.30
CA ARG A 60 26.82 -8.47 -29.97
C ARG A 60 26.52 -7.53 -28.80
N GLU A 61 26.91 -6.28 -28.93
CA GLU A 61 26.65 -5.27 -27.90
C GLU A 61 25.17 -4.89 -27.85
N ALA A 62 24.52 -4.73 -29.00
CA ALA A 62 23.10 -4.51 -29.11
C ALA A 62 22.27 -5.69 -28.54
N ASP A 63 22.71 -6.93 -28.84
CA ASP A 63 22.09 -8.13 -28.27
C ASP A 63 22.25 -8.20 -26.75
N CYS A 64 23.40 -7.77 -26.22
CA CYS A 64 23.63 -7.67 -24.78
C CYS A 64 22.65 -6.71 -24.11
N ILE A 65 22.37 -5.54 -24.71
CA ILE A 65 21.37 -4.58 -24.20
C ILE A 65 19.99 -5.22 -24.15
N ARG A 66 19.57 -5.92 -25.23
CA ARG A 66 18.28 -6.61 -25.28
C ARG A 66 18.18 -7.70 -24.20
N GLN A 67 19.24 -8.47 -24.00
CA GLN A 67 19.27 -9.49 -22.95
C GLN A 67 19.19 -8.87 -21.57
N MET A 68 19.92 -7.78 -21.30
CA MET A 68 19.83 -7.03 -20.03
C MET A 68 18.43 -6.50 -19.81
N ALA A 69 17.79 -5.92 -20.82
CA ALA A 69 16.42 -5.42 -20.72
C ALA A 69 15.42 -6.54 -20.41
N ASN A 70 15.57 -7.71 -21.05
CA ASN A 70 14.71 -8.86 -20.79
C ASN A 70 14.88 -9.41 -19.36
N ILE A 71 16.11 -9.52 -18.86
CA ILE A 71 16.40 -9.95 -17.50
C ILE A 71 15.83 -8.96 -16.49
N ALA A 72 16.03 -7.65 -16.70
CA ALA A 72 15.50 -6.60 -15.84
C ALA A 72 13.97 -6.58 -15.84
N SER A 73 13.34 -6.73 -17.01
CA SER A 73 11.87 -6.84 -17.14
C SER A 73 11.32 -8.03 -16.36
N GLY A 74 11.96 -9.20 -16.44
CA GLY A 74 11.60 -10.38 -15.65
C GLY A 74 11.75 -10.15 -14.15
N SER A 75 12.81 -9.47 -13.74
CA SER A 75 13.03 -9.13 -12.33
C SER A 75 11.97 -8.15 -11.80
N LEU A 76 11.63 -7.12 -12.58
CA LEU A 76 10.57 -6.15 -12.23
C LEU A 76 9.21 -6.84 -12.10
N LYS A 77 8.87 -7.74 -13.02
CA LYS A 77 7.64 -8.54 -12.94
C LYS A 77 7.58 -9.37 -11.65
N ASN A 78 8.69 -10.00 -11.28
CA ASN A 78 8.76 -10.76 -10.04
C ASN A 78 8.59 -9.87 -8.81
N ILE A 79 9.24 -8.69 -8.77
CA ILE A 79 9.10 -7.73 -7.68
C ILE A 79 7.64 -7.29 -7.54
N ASP A 80 6.98 -6.92 -8.63
CA ASP A 80 5.56 -6.51 -8.63
C ASP A 80 4.64 -7.65 -8.15
N ALA A 81 4.91 -8.88 -8.58
CA ALA A 81 4.17 -10.05 -8.09
C ALA A 81 4.37 -10.29 -6.59
N TYR A 82 5.61 -10.17 -6.09
CA TYR A 82 5.91 -10.28 -4.66
C TYR A 82 5.23 -9.16 -3.87
N GLU A 83 5.28 -7.92 -4.36
CA GLU A 83 4.62 -6.78 -3.70
C GLU A 83 3.10 -7.02 -3.58
N LYS A 84 2.44 -7.46 -4.64
CA LYS A 84 1.01 -7.79 -4.62
C LYS A 84 0.68 -8.89 -3.61
N VAL A 85 1.46 -9.97 -3.60
CA VAL A 85 1.28 -11.05 -2.63
C VAL A 85 1.52 -10.55 -1.20
N TYR A 86 2.53 -9.72 -1.00
CA TYR A 86 2.82 -9.12 0.30
C TYR A 86 1.66 -8.24 0.76
N GLN A 87 1.16 -7.34 -0.07
CA GLN A 87 0.03 -6.47 0.26
C GLN A 87 -1.22 -7.28 0.65
N VAL A 88 -1.56 -8.32 -0.10
CA VAL A 88 -2.67 -9.23 0.27
C VAL A 88 -2.40 -9.94 1.60
N SER A 89 -1.16 -10.30 1.89
CA SER A 89 -0.80 -11.02 3.12
C SER A 89 -0.87 -10.16 4.39
N ILE A 90 -0.74 -8.83 4.28
CA ILE A 90 -0.71 -7.91 5.42
C ILE A 90 -2.02 -7.13 5.62
N HIS A 91 -2.93 -7.14 4.66
CA HIS A 91 -4.21 -6.45 4.75
C HIS A 91 -5.39 -7.40 4.99
N ASP A 92 -6.46 -6.87 5.58
CA ASP A 92 -7.76 -7.51 5.70
C ASP A 92 -8.57 -7.24 4.42
N GLU A 93 -9.02 -8.30 3.73
CA GLU A 93 -9.69 -8.20 2.43
C GLU A 93 -11.01 -7.40 2.47
N LEU A 94 -11.72 -7.43 3.59
CA LEU A 94 -12.99 -6.72 3.71
C LEU A 94 -12.80 -5.22 3.92
N THR A 95 -11.91 -4.83 4.81
CA THR A 95 -11.79 -3.44 5.29
C THR A 95 -10.62 -2.69 4.68
N GLY A 96 -9.64 -3.39 4.11
CA GLY A 96 -8.39 -2.82 3.60
C GLY A 96 -7.41 -2.38 4.70
N LEU A 97 -7.77 -2.52 5.98
CA LEU A 97 -6.87 -2.25 7.10
C LEU A 97 -5.77 -3.30 7.19
N TYR A 98 -4.71 -3.03 7.93
CA TYR A 98 -3.76 -4.07 8.30
C TYR A 98 -4.43 -5.20 9.06
N ASN A 99 -4.06 -6.43 8.75
CA ASN A 99 -4.65 -7.61 9.39
C ASN A 99 -3.96 -7.96 10.72
N ARG A 100 -4.54 -8.92 11.44
CA ARG A 100 -4.03 -9.42 12.73
C ARG A 100 -2.60 -9.95 12.64
N SER A 101 -2.25 -10.63 11.55
CA SER A 101 -0.93 -11.21 11.37
C SER A 101 0.15 -10.14 11.29
N TYR A 102 -0.10 -9.10 10.51
CA TYR A 102 0.80 -7.96 10.38
C TYR A 102 0.86 -7.13 11.66
N CYS A 103 -0.25 -6.96 12.38
CA CYS A 103 -0.26 -6.33 13.69
C CYS A 103 0.77 -6.95 14.64
N GLY A 104 0.82 -8.28 14.72
CA GLY A 104 1.82 -8.98 15.54
C GLY A 104 3.28 -8.77 15.10
N VAL A 105 3.53 -8.59 13.81
CA VAL A 105 4.86 -8.24 13.28
C VAL A 105 5.21 -6.80 13.63
N TYR A 106 4.27 -5.89 13.40
CA TYR A 106 4.40 -4.46 13.67
C TYR A 106 4.76 -4.20 15.13
N LEU A 107 3.99 -4.74 16.08
CA LEU A 107 4.21 -4.56 17.52
C LEU A 107 5.59 -5.07 17.98
N ARG A 108 6.03 -6.23 17.48
CA ARG A 108 7.37 -6.75 17.80
C ARG A 108 8.50 -5.89 17.26
N ARG A 109 8.30 -5.22 16.12
CA ARG A 109 9.28 -4.31 15.54
C ARG A 109 9.40 -3.05 16.39
N ASP A 110 8.28 -2.45 16.78
CA ASP A 110 8.24 -1.24 17.58
C ASP A 110 8.87 -1.46 18.98
N ASP A 111 8.53 -2.59 19.62
CA ASP A 111 9.14 -3.01 20.89
C ASP A 111 10.67 -3.17 20.76
N ALA A 112 11.15 -3.77 19.68
CA ALA A 112 12.58 -3.93 19.41
C ALA A 112 13.32 -2.61 19.16
N LEU A 113 12.60 -1.58 18.67
CA LEU A 113 13.16 -0.23 18.46
C LEU A 113 13.05 0.65 19.72
N GLY A 114 12.32 0.23 20.75
CA GLY A 114 12.08 0.98 21.97
C GLY A 114 11.24 2.25 21.73
N GLU A 115 10.35 2.21 20.72
CA GLU A 115 9.46 3.33 20.43
C GLU A 115 8.30 3.33 21.42
N GLU A 116 8.09 4.47 22.09
CA GLU A 116 6.94 4.69 22.96
C GLU A 116 5.67 4.86 22.12
N ARG A 117 4.61 4.11 22.46
CA ARG A 117 3.36 4.14 21.69
C ARG A 117 2.12 4.01 22.57
N GLY A 118 1.04 4.61 22.08
CA GLY A 118 -0.30 4.45 22.62
C GLY A 118 -1.17 3.54 21.76
N PHE A 119 -2.05 2.81 22.39
CA PHE A 119 -2.94 1.83 21.78
C PHE A 119 -4.39 2.04 22.17
N LEU A 120 -5.28 1.92 21.20
CA LEU A 120 -6.72 1.80 21.42
C LEU A 120 -7.15 0.43 20.90
N TYR A 121 -7.65 -0.41 21.80
CA TYR A 121 -8.33 -1.65 21.41
C TYR A 121 -9.83 -1.38 21.39
N MET A 122 -10.46 -1.52 20.25
CA MET A 122 -11.84 -1.13 19.96
C MET A 122 -12.65 -2.36 19.55
N ASP A 123 -13.67 -2.70 20.33
CA ASP A 123 -14.62 -3.77 20.02
C ASP A 123 -15.99 -3.17 19.70
N MET A 124 -16.57 -3.50 18.55
CA MET A 124 -17.88 -3.01 18.17
C MET A 124 -18.97 -3.70 18.97
N ASP A 125 -19.72 -2.92 19.73
CA ASP A 125 -20.79 -3.42 20.58
C ASP A 125 -21.91 -4.06 19.75
N ASN A 126 -22.38 -5.21 20.21
CA ASN A 126 -23.54 -5.92 19.63
C ASN A 126 -23.43 -6.23 18.12
N PHE A 127 -22.24 -6.42 17.55
CA PHE A 127 -22.05 -6.67 16.12
C PHE A 127 -22.88 -7.86 15.60
N LYS A 128 -22.99 -8.92 16.39
CA LYS A 128 -23.86 -10.06 16.06
C LYS A 128 -25.33 -9.64 15.86
N LEU A 129 -25.85 -8.72 16.68
CA LEU A 129 -27.21 -8.21 16.55
C LEU A 129 -27.42 -7.47 15.23
N TYR A 130 -26.41 -6.71 14.74
CA TYR A 130 -26.50 -6.08 13.42
C TYR A 130 -26.61 -7.13 12.30
N ASN A 131 -25.80 -8.19 12.37
CA ASN A 131 -25.88 -9.28 11.39
C ASN A 131 -27.22 -10.00 11.45
N ASP A 132 -27.73 -10.27 12.64
CA ASP A 132 -29.03 -10.95 12.84
C ASP A 132 -30.22 -10.09 12.35
N LEU A 133 -30.18 -8.76 12.52
CA LEU A 133 -31.26 -7.85 12.12
C LEU A 133 -31.20 -7.38 10.67
N TYR A 134 -29.99 -7.14 10.15
CA TYR A 134 -29.78 -6.48 8.85
C TYR A 134 -29.05 -7.33 7.81
N GLY A 135 -28.63 -8.54 8.20
CA GLY A 135 -27.88 -9.48 7.38
C GLY A 135 -26.36 -9.17 7.33
N GLU A 136 -25.57 -10.21 7.06
CA GLU A 136 -24.09 -10.15 7.02
C GLU A 136 -23.54 -9.08 6.07
N GLN A 137 -24.16 -8.89 4.90
CA GLN A 137 -23.76 -7.84 3.96
C GLN A 137 -23.88 -6.43 4.53
N THR A 138 -24.84 -6.21 5.44
CA THR A 138 -24.95 -4.92 6.13
C THR A 138 -23.89 -4.80 7.22
N GLY A 139 -23.62 -5.89 7.95
CA GLY A 139 -22.50 -5.97 8.89
C GLY A 139 -21.15 -5.66 8.22
N ASP A 140 -20.90 -6.25 7.07
CA ASP A 140 -19.68 -5.97 6.28
C ASP A 140 -19.56 -4.49 5.90
N ARG A 141 -20.65 -3.88 5.43
CA ARG A 141 -20.68 -2.43 5.12
C ARG A 141 -20.45 -1.56 6.36
N ILE A 142 -20.95 -1.99 7.54
CA ILE A 142 -20.68 -1.29 8.80
C ILE A 142 -19.18 -1.36 9.12
N LEU A 143 -18.56 -2.53 9.01
CA LEU A 143 -17.11 -2.70 9.25
C LEU A 143 -16.27 -1.86 8.29
N GLN A 144 -16.60 -1.87 7.00
CA GLN A 144 -15.93 -1.04 5.99
C GLN A 144 -16.11 0.47 6.28
N TRP A 145 -17.30 0.87 6.70
CA TRP A 145 -17.58 2.24 7.13
C TRP A 145 -16.70 2.66 8.30
N CYS A 146 -16.65 1.85 9.36
CA CYS A 146 -15.85 2.13 10.54
C CYS A 146 -14.36 2.19 10.21
N ALA A 147 -13.85 1.23 9.42
CA ALA A 147 -12.47 1.20 8.97
C ALA A 147 -12.07 2.49 8.25
N LYS A 148 -12.91 2.94 7.30
CA LYS A 148 -12.68 4.19 6.59
C LYS A 148 -12.65 5.38 7.53
N ARG A 149 -13.62 5.47 8.46
CA ARG A 149 -13.68 6.58 9.44
C ARG A 149 -12.47 6.59 10.37
N PHE A 150 -11.96 5.42 10.75
CA PHE A 150 -10.73 5.33 11.54
C PHE A 150 -9.52 5.82 10.75
N LEU A 151 -9.33 5.35 9.52
CA LEU A 151 -8.24 5.84 8.65
C LEU A 151 -8.29 7.36 8.42
N ASP A 152 -9.48 7.90 8.17
CA ASP A 152 -9.67 9.34 7.93
C ASP A 152 -9.37 10.21 9.17
N ASN A 153 -9.35 9.63 10.38
CA ASN A 153 -9.23 10.35 11.64
C ASN A 153 -8.00 10.02 12.49
N VAL A 154 -7.22 8.99 12.10
CA VAL A 154 -5.95 8.65 12.73
C VAL A 154 -4.81 9.31 11.97
N GLU A 155 -4.14 10.26 12.62
CA GLU A 155 -2.97 10.94 12.10
C GLU A 155 -1.71 10.30 12.70
N ASN A 156 -0.69 10.06 11.86
CA ASN A 156 0.60 9.48 12.27
C ASN A 156 0.49 8.15 13.04
N GLY A 157 -0.50 7.32 12.70
CA GLY A 157 -0.74 6.04 13.36
C GLY A 157 -1.17 4.96 12.39
N GLU A 158 -1.24 3.74 12.90
CA GLU A 158 -1.64 2.57 12.14
C GLU A 158 -2.96 1.99 12.67
N VAL A 159 -3.80 1.52 11.78
CA VAL A 159 -5.10 0.91 12.11
C VAL A 159 -5.12 -0.52 11.62
N PHE A 160 -5.49 -1.43 12.52
CA PHE A 160 -5.52 -2.86 12.27
C PHE A 160 -6.92 -3.41 12.51
N ARG A 161 -7.33 -4.41 11.73
CA ARG A 161 -8.44 -5.28 12.07
C ARG A 161 -7.90 -6.55 12.70
N VAL A 162 -8.15 -6.76 13.99
CA VAL A 162 -7.53 -7.86 14.76
C VAL A 162 -8.50 -8.99 15.08
N GLY A 163 -9.79 -8.79 14.80
CA GLY A 163 -10.86 -9.78 15.00
C GLY A 163 -12.03 -9.54 14.04
N SER A 164 -13.15 -10.23 14.28
CA SER A 164 -14.36 -10.11 13.43
C SER A 164 -14.96 -8.71 13.46
N ASN A 165 -15.00 -8.09 14.65
CA ASN A 165 -15.51 -6.77 14.95
C ASN A 165 -14.55 -5.94 15.82
N GLU A 166 -13.27 -6.37 15.87
CA GLU A 166 -12.24 -5.82 16.74
C GLU A 166 -11.18 -5.08 15.92
N PHE A 167 -10.83 -3.89 16.38
CA PHE A 167 -9.83 -3.03 15.77
C PHE A 167 -8.76 -2.64 16.79
N LEU A 168 -7.52 -2.47 16.33
CA LEU A 168 -6.44 -1.90 17.11
C LEU A 168 -5.95 -0.65 16.40
N VAL A 169 -5.77 0.43 17.15
CA VAL A 169 -5.10 1.66 16.66
C VAL A 169 -3.80 1.83 17.42
N SER A 170 -2.71 2.06 16.72
CA SER A 170 -1.39 2.38 17.29
C SER A 170 -0.98 3.79 16.87
N VAL A 171 -0.65 4.64 17.82
CA VAL A 171 -0.24 6.03 17.57
C VAL A 171 1.00 6.38 18.39
N PRO A 172 1.81 7.38 17.96
CA PRO A 172 2.99 7.83 18.71
C PRO A 172 2.63 8.64 19.98
N GLU A 173 1.35 8.70 20.33
CA GLU A 173 0.84 9.41 21.51
C GLU A 173 0.94 8.51 22.73
N THR A 174 1.53 9.02 23.81
CA THR A 174 1.64 8.34 25.09
C THR A 174 0.86 9.11 26.16
N GLY A 175 0.20 8.37 27.04
CA GLY A 175 -0.57 8.96 28.12
C GLY A 175 -2.09 8.84 27.95
N ARG A 176 -2.78 8.92 29.05
CA ARG A 176 -4.22 8.63 29.12
C ARG A 176 -5.07 9.65 28.38
N GLU A 177 -4.82 10.93 28.59
CA GLU A 177 -5.71 12.00 28.11
C GLU A 177 -5.74 12.08 26.57
N PRO A 178 -4.60 12.09 25.83
CA PRO A 178 -4.60 12.09 24.38
C PRO A 178 -5.30 10.86 23.78
N LEU A 179 -5.06 9.67 24.39
CA LEU A 179 -5.65 8.42 23.91
C LEU A 179 -7.16 8.36 24.13
N VAL A 180 -7.65 8.85 25.27
CA VAL A 180 -9.09 8.96 25.53
C VAL A 180 -9.73 9.96 24.55
N ALA A 181 -9.10 11.11 24.31
CA ALA A 181 -9.58 12.09 23.34
C ALA A 181 -9.64 11.51 21.92
N LEU A 182 -8.62 10.72 21.52
CA LEU A 182 -8.63 10.02 20.23
C LEU A 182 -9.75 8.97 20.18
N ALA A 183 -9.94 8.17 21.21
CA ALA A 183 -11.03 7.19 21.29
C ALA A 183 -12.41 7.85 21.13
N GLU A 184 -12.64 8.98 21.79
CA GLU A 184 -13.86 9.77 21.64
C GLU A 184 -14.02 10.36 20.24
N LYS A 185 -12.93 10.86 19.63
CA LYS A 185 -12.93 11.33 18.24
C LYS A 185 -13.35 10.22 17.28
N LEU A 186 -12.76 9.03 17.40
CA LEU A 186 -13.04 7.89 16.51
C LEU A 186 -14.48 7.36 16.70
N THR A 187 -14.94 7.21 17.94
CA THR A 187 -16.31 6.76 18.21
C THR A 187 -17.35 7.78 17.73
N ARG A 188 -17.07 9.06 17.83
CA ARG A 188 -17.93 10.12 17.29
C ARG A 188 -17.94 10.09 15.75
N ALA A 189 -16.79 9.90 15.12
CA ALA A 189 -16.66 9.87 13.65
C ALA A 189 -17.53 8.80 13.00
N VAL A 190 -17.70 7.62 13.62
CA VAL A 190 -18.56 6.56 13.07
C VAL A 190 -20.06 6.84 13.27
N GLN A 191 -20.43 7.74 14.18
CA GLN A 191 -21.81 8.13 14.43
C GLN A 191 -22.28 9.28 13.53
N GLU A 192 -21.37 10.03 12.95
CA GLU A 192 -21.69 11.16 12.07
C GLU A 192 -22.56 10.74 10.89
N ASN A 193 -23.52 11.62 10.54
CA ASN A 193 -24.33 11.44 9.34
C ASN A 193 -23.52 11.79 8.09
N ALA A 194 -23.29 10.79 7.24
CA ALA A 194 -22.64 10.96 5.95
C ALA A 194 -23.37 10.13 4.88
N THR A 195 -23.22 10.53 3.64
CA THR A 195 -23.97 9.96 2.49
C THR A 195 -23.81 8.45 2.34
N ASN A 196 -22.67 7.89 2.76
CA ASN A 196 -22.35 6.46 2.61
C ASN A 196 -22.49 5.68 3.92
N LYS A 197 -23.02 6.30 4.99
CA LYS A 197 -23.25 5.60 6.26
C LYS A 197 -24.31 4.50 6.07
N PRO A 198 -24.05 3.27 6.52
CA PRO A 198 -25.07 2.23 6.52
C PRO A 198 -26.29 2.65 7.32
N GLN A 199 -27.49 2.47 6.75
CA GLN A 199 -28.75 2.83 7.42
C GLN A 199 -29.11 1.71 8.38
N VAL A 200 -28.83 1.92 9.65
CA VAL A 200 -29.21 1.04 10.77
C VAL A 200 -29.93 1.86 11.83
N MET A 201 -30.91 1.25 12.49
CA MET A 201 -31.71 1.95 13.52
C MET A 201 -30.93 2.15 14.81
N GLN A 202 -30.08 1.18 15.19
CA GLN A 202 -29.23 1.28 16.37
C GLN A 202 -27.98 2.12 16.09
N PRO A 203 -27.52 2.90 17.06
CA PRO A 203 -26.26 3.63 16.94
C PRO A 203 -25.09 2.66 16.96
N ILE A 204 -24.12 2.84 16.05
CA ILE A 204 -22.86 2.08 16.05
C ILE A 204 -22.01 2.58 17.24
N THR A 205 -21.73 1.71 18.19
CA THR A 205 -20.93 2.01 19.38
C THR A 205 -19.76 1.05 19.53
N PHE A 206 -18.76 1.46 20.30
CA PHE A 206 -17.55 0.69 20.58
C PHE A 206 -17.23 0.71 22.08
N SER A 207 -16.87 -0.44 22.59
CA SER A 207 -16.13 -0.55 23.84
C SER A 207 -14.65 -0.36 23.56
N VAL A 208 -13.98 0.57 24.27
CA VAL A 208 -12.59 0.95 23.98
C VAL A 208 -11.71 0.79 25.20
N GLY A 209 -10.65 -0.01 25.06
CA GLY A 209 -9.54 -0.09 26.00
C GLY A 209 -8.37 0.77 25.52
N VAL A 210 -7.68 1.45 26.45
CA VAL A 210 -6.49 2.26 26.17
C VAL A 210 -5.29 1.71 26.92
N ALA A 211 -4.13 1.70 26.26
CA ALA A 211 -2.84 1.33 26.84
C ALA A 211 -1.72 2.14 26.23
N TRP A 212 -0.61 2.29 26.94
CA TRP A 212 0.61 2.92 26.42
C TRP A 212 1.84 2.38 27.15
N TYR A 213 2.99 2.44 26.52
CA TYR A 213 4.30 2.13 27.10
C TYR A 213 5.38 2.95 26.43
#